data_b3d4628807e33f3b818e0b8199e2a23e
#
_entry.id   b3d4628807e33f3b818e0b8199e2a23e
#
_cell.length_a   1.000
_cell.length_b   1.000
_cell.length_c   1.000
_cell.angle_alpha   90.00
_cell.angle_beta   90.00
_cell.angle_gamma   90.00
#
_symmetry.space_group_name_H-M   'P 1'
#
loop_
_entity.id
_entity.type
_entity.pdbx_description
1 polymer ?
#
loop_
_entity_poly.entity_id
_entity_poly.type
_entity_poly.pdbx_seq_one_letter_code
_entity_poly.pdbx_strand_id
1 'polypeptide(L)'
;MTIDVTLIDSMGTDLSVVNAARVSFGKKSTWAGQEGGLDDGEGGMGVLKDSDTKLINYLADHGHYSPFGHCFASFHVKAPIFVARQLVKHKFLRWNEIS
;
A
#
# COMPACT_ATOMS: atom_id res chain seq x y z
N MET A 1 28.56 -10.61 2.43
CA MET A 1 27.29 -10.51 1.63
C MET A 1 26.49 -9.33 2.11
N THR A 2 26.22 -8.41 1.20
CA THR A 2 25.46 -7.21 1.53
C THR A 2 24.17 -7.21 0.75
N ILE A 3 23.08 -6.86 1.41
CA ILE A 3 21.79 -6.66 0.76
C ILE A 3 21.37 -5.23 1.06
N ASP A 4 21.18 -4.45 0.01
CA ASP A 4 20.76 -3.06 0.14
C ASP A 4 19.39 -2.88 -0.50
N VAL A 5 18.48 -2.26 0.24
CA VAL A 5 17.14 -1.94 -0.23
C VAL A 5 16.90 -0.46 -0.07
N THR A 6 16.56 0.20 -1.17
CA THR A 6 16.31 1.64 -1.17
C THR A 6 14.93 1.90 -1.75
N LEU A 7 14.09 2.63 -1.03
CA LEU A 7 12.80 3.07 -1.55
C LEU A 7 13.03 4.16 -2.60
N ILE A 8 12.50 3.93 -3.80
CA ILE A 8 12.61 4.90 -4.90
C ILE A 8 11.37 5.78 -4.95
N ASP A 9 10.20 5.17 -4.85
CA ASP A 9 8.94 5.88 -5.01
C ASP A 9 7.82 5.08 -4.37
N SER A 10 6.75 5.77 -4.01
CA SER A 10 5.58 5.12 -3.46
C SER A 10 4.31 5.85 -3.88
N MET A 11 3.20 5.12 -3.95
CA MET A 11 1.90 5.66 -4.27
C MET A 11 0.86 5.04 -3.36
N GLY A 12 0.00 5.89 -2.81
CA GLY A 12 -1.10 5.44 -1.98
C GLY A 12 -0.80 5.50 -0.50
N THR A 13 -1.86 5.44 0.27
CA THR A 13 -1.82 5.46 1.74
C THR A 13 -2.83 4.46 2.27
N ASP A 14 -2.91 4.31 3.58
CA ASP A 14 -3.94 3.48 4.21
C ASP A 14 -5.34 3.94 3.80
N LEU A 15 -5.54 5.24 3.64
CA LEU A 15 -6.82 5.78 3.18
C LEU A 15 -7.16 5.32 1.76
N SER A 16 -6.16 5.15 0.90
CA SER A 16 -6.35 4.61 -0.45
C SER A 16 -6.92 3.18 -0.38
N VAL A 17 -6.40 2.36 0.52
CA VAL A 17 -6.90 0.99 0.74
C VAL A 17 -8.34 1.01 1.22
N VAL A 18 -8.64 1.85 2.19
CA VAL A 18 -9.99 2.01 2.75
C VAL A 18 -10.97 2.42 1.66
N ASN A 19 -10.64 3.43 0.88
CA ASN A 19 -11.54 3.94 -0.16
C ASN A 19 -11.71 2.94 -1.30
N ALA A 20 -10.69 2.17 -1.63
CA ALA A 20 -10.82 1.09 -2.60
C ALA A 20 -11.83 0.03 -2.13
N ALA A 21 -11.81 -0.30 -0.85
CA ALA A 21 -12.76 -1.25 -0.28
C ALA A 21 -14.18 -0.68 -0.22
N ARG A 22 -14.32 0.60 0.10
CA ARG A 22 -15.63 1.22 0.29
C ARG A 22 -16.34 1.58 -1.01
N VAL A 23 -15.64 1.61 -2.12
CA VAL A 23 -16.21 2.02 -3.40
C VAL A 23 -17.36 1.13 -3.84
N SER A 24 -17.34 -0.15 -3.49
CA SER A 24 -18.43 -1.08 -3.81
C SER A 24 -19.74 -0.71 -3.13
N PHE A 25 -19.70 0.08 -2.08
CA PHE A 25 -20.87 0.59 -1.37
C PHE A 25 -21.18 2.05 -1.72
N GLY A 26 -20.46 2.62 -2.69
CA GLY A 26 -20.64 4.03 -3.05
C GLY A 26 -20.19 4.99 -1.97
N LYS A 27 -19.30 4.57 -1.10
CA LYS A 27 -18.85 5.37 0.03
C LYS A 27 -17.41 5.80 -0.13
N LYS A 28 -17.07 6.89 0.51
CA LYS A 28 -15.71 7.42 0.57
C LYS A 28 -15.42 7.85 2.00
N SER A 29 -14.23 7.54 2.47
CA SER A 29 -13.76 7.97 3.79
C SER A 29 -12.74 9.10 3.68
N THR A 30 -12.54 9.78 4.78
CA THR A 30 -11.54 10.84 4.91
C THR A 30 -10.69 10.57 6.15
N TRP A 31 -9.59 11.28 6.28
CA TRP A 31 -8.82 11.22 7.50
C TRP A 31 -9.64 11.70 8.69
N ALA A 32 -9.34 11.18 9.87
CA ALA A 32 -10.01 11.61 11.09
C ALA A 32 -9.84 13.13 11.24
N GLY A 33 -10.95 13.80 11.52
CA GLY A 33 -10.97 15.26 11.66
C GLY A 33 -11.17 16.02 10.37
N GLN A 34 -11.29 15.35 9.26
CA GLN A 34 -11.51 16.00 7.95
C GLN A 34 -12.90 15.73 7.38
N GLU A 35 -13.85 15.37 8.20
CA GLU A 35 -15.21 15.13 7.77
C GLU A 35 -15.82 16.41 7.16
N GLY A 36 -16.36 16.23 5.98
CA GLY A 36 -17.02 17.33 5.27
C GLY A 36 -16.07 18.19 4.50
N GLY A 37 -14.82 17.73 4.38
CA GLY A 37 -14.07 18.60 3.80
C GLY A 37 -13.32 18.59 2.65
N LEU A 38 -12.53 19.38 2.73
CA LEU A 38 -11.54 19.64 1.76
C LEU A 38 -10.42 18.67 2.05
N ASP A 39 -10.39 17.68 1.22
CA ASP A 39 -9.18 16.91 1.10
C ASP A 39 -8.13 17.87 0.57
N ASP A 40 -7.11 18.14 1.32
CA ASP A 40 -6.01 18.97 0.85
C ASP A 40 -5.14 18.23 -0.17
N GLY A 41 -5.44 17.00 -0.44
CA GLY A 41 -4.81 16.23 -1.50
C GLY A 41 -3.33 15.95 -1.33
N GLU A 42 -2.78 16.43 -0.28
CA GLU A 42 -1.36 16.35 -0.08
C GLU A 42 -1.00 15.09 0.68
N GLY A 43 -1.10 13.97 0.04
CA GLY A 43 -0.55 12.71 0.53
C GLY A 43 -0.47 12.61 2.02
N GLY A 44 -1.37 13.21 2.66
CA GLY A 44 -1.29 13.45 4.05
C GLY A 44 -1.12 12.20 4.84
N MET A 45 -0.16 12.23 5.69
CA MET A 45 0.02 11.25 6.73
C MET A 45 -0.99 11.53 7.82
N GLY A 46 -2.26 11.54 7.47
CA GLY A 46 -3.32 11.74 8.42
C GLY A 46 -3.54 10.53 9.30
N VAL A 47 -4.44 10.68 10.23
CA VAL A 47 -4.85 9.60 11.12
C VAL A 47 -6.13 8.98 10.59
N LEU A 48 -6.16 7.65 10.44
CA LEU A 48 -7.37 6.95 10.05
C LEU A 48 -8.41 7.01 11.15
N LYS A 49 -9.68 7.04 10.74
CA LYS A 49 -10.78 6.83 11.66
C LYS A 49 -10.72 5.42 12.23
N ASP A 50 -11.21 5.24 13.45
CA ASP A 50 -11.22 3.93 14.09
C ASP A 50 -11.95 2.88 13.27
N SER A 51 -13.07 3.25 12.65
CA SER A 51 -13.82 2.33 11.79
C SER A 51 -13.01 1.89 10.58
N ASP A 52 -12.19 2.77 10.04
CA ASP A 52 -11.35 2.46 8.89
C ASP A 52 -10.17 1.58 9.28
N THR A 53 -9.58 1.80 10.43
CA THR A 53 -8.54 0.91 10.97
C THR A 53 -9.07 -0.50 11.17
N LYS A 54 -10.29 -0.62 11.70
CA LYS A 54 -10.93 -1.93 11.84
C LYS A 54 -11.19 -2.59 10.50
N LEU A 55 -11.59 -1.81 9.50
CA LEU A 55 -11.81 -2.34 8.15
C LEU A 55 -10.52 -2.90 7.55
N ILE A 56 -9.41 -2.17 7.66
CA ILE A 56 -8.12 -2.64 7.14
C ILE A 56 -7.73 -3.95 7.82
N ASN A 57 -7.84 -4.03 9.14
CA ASN A 57 -7.51 -5.24 9.88
C ASN A 57 -8.40 -6.41 9.45
N TYR A 58 -9.68 -6.17 9.25
CA TYR A 58 -10.60 -7.19 8.75
C TYR A 58 -10.19 -7.70 7.37
N LEU A 59 -9.87 -6.79 6.45
CA LEU A 59 -9.46 -7.16 5.10
C LEU A 59 -8.18 -8.01 5.11
N ALA A 60 -7.22 -7.63 5.92
CA ALA A 60 -5.97 -8.37 6.04
C ALA A 60 -6.19 -9.75 6.64
N ASP A 61 -6.98 -9.84 7.70
CA ASP A 61 -7.24 -11.10 8.39
C ASP A 61 -7.99 -12.11 7.52
N HIS A 62 -8.83 -11.63 6.60
CA HIS A 62 -9.65 -12.48 5.74
C HIS A 62 -9.09 -12.65 4.34
N GLY A 63 -7.89 -12.16 4.09
CA GLY A 63 -7.23 -12.35 2.80
C GLY A 63 -7.85 -11.59 1.64
N HIS A 64 -8.52 -10.49 1.90
CA HIS A 64 -9.06 -9.61 0.86
C HIS A 64 -7.97 -8.68 0.35
N TYR A 65 -7.23 -9.10 -0.66
CA TYR A 65 -6.02 -8.42 -1.09
C TYR A 65 -6.23 -7.29 -2.09
N SER A 66 -7.32 -7.30 -2.86
CA SER A 66 -7.51 -6.32 -3.92
C SER A 66 -7.44 -4.86 -3.46
N PRO A 67 -8.04 -4.47 -2.32
CA PRO A 67 -7.89 -3.09 -1.87
C PRO A 67 -6.44 -2.69 -1.60
N PHE A 68 -5.64 -3.62 -1.07
CA PHE A 68 -4.23 -3.36 -0.82
C PHE A 68 -3.43 -3.17 -2.10
N GLY A 69 -3.91 -3.70 -3.22
CA GLY A 69 -3.28 -3.52 -4.52
C GLY A 69 -3.37 -2.11 -5.08
N HIS A 70 -4.05 -1.20 -4.40
CA HIS A 70 -4.15 0.20 -4.81
C HIS A 70 -3.02 1.06 -4.27
N CYS A 71 -2.08 0.45 -3.60
CA CYS A 71 -0.86 1.10 -3.15
C CYS A 71 0.33 0.43 -3.80
N PHE A 72 1.33 1.22 -4.13
CA PHE A 72 2.54 0.75 -4.79
C PHE A 72 3.77 1.33 -4.13
N ALA A 73 4.83 0.54 -4.09
CA ALA A 73 6.13 1.03 -3.69
C ALA A 73 7.18 0.43 -4.61
N SER A 74 8.09 1.26 -5.05
CA SER A 74 9.19 0.85 -5.92
C SER A 74 10.49 0.91 -5.12
N PHE A 75 11.23 -0.19 -5.17
CA PHE A 75 12.48 -0.32 -4.45
C PHE A 75 13.60 -0.67 -5.42
N HIS A 76 14.78 -0.12 -5.19
CA HIS A 76 16.01 -0.62 -5.76
C HIS A 76 16.61 -1.61 -4.79
N VAL A 77 16.79 -2.84 -5.25
CA VAL A 77 17.34 -3.92 -4.43
C VAL A 77 18.67 -4.36 -5.03
N LYS A 78 19.73 -4.28 -4.23
CA LYS A 78 21.03 -4.81 -4.58
C LYS A 78 21.28 -6.04 -3.72
N ALA A 79 21.35 -7.21 -4.35
CA ALA A 79 21.43 -8.46 -3.62
C ALA A 79 22.17 -9.52 -4.45
N PRO A 80 22.72 -10.54 -3.79
CA PRO A 80 23.26 -11.71 -4.51
C PRO A 80 22.16 -12.35 -5.36
N ILE A 81 22.57 -12.96 -6.46
CA ILE A 81 21.61 -13.50 -7.42
C ILE A 81 20.70 -14.57 -6.82
N PHE A 82 21.21 -15.38 -5.90
CA PHE A 82 20.38 -16.43 -5.29
C PHE A 82 19.26 -15.83 -4.41
N VAL A 83 19.50 -14.69 -3.79
CA VAL A 83 18.47 -13.96 -3.03
C VAL A 83 17.45 -13.35 -3.99
N ALA A 84 17.94 -12.71 -5.06
CA ALA A 84 17.07 -12.09 -6.06
C ALA A 84 16.14 -13.12 -6.71
N ARG A 85 16.63 -14.31 -7.00
CA ARG A 85 15.80 -15.37 -7.61
C ARG A 85 14.70 -15.84 -6.69
N GLN A 86 14.89 -15.81 -5.38
CA GLN A 86 13.83 -16.11 -4.43
C GLN A 86 12.80 -14.98 -4.35
N LEU A 87 13.29 -13.75 -4.38
CA LEU A 87 12.43 -12.58 -4.27
C LEU A 87 11.46 -12.48 -5.47
N VAL A 88 11.96 -12.71 -6.69
CA VAL A 88 11.13 -12.52 -7.90
C VAL A 88 10.02 -13.55 -8.03
N LYS A 89 10.04 -14.60 -7.24
CA LYS A 89 8.94 -15.57 -7.20
C LYS A 89 7.69 -15.04 -6.51
N HIS A 90 7.79 -13.90 -5.86
CA HIS A 90 6.67 -13.34 -5.10
C HIS A 90 5.52 -12.97 -6.03
N LYS A 91 4.32 -13.38 -5.66
CA LYS A 91 3.13 -13.31 -6.51
C LYS A 91 2.77 -11.91 -6.97
N PHE A 92 2.95 -10.92 -6.11
CA PHE A 92 2.52 -9.55 -6.39
C PHE A 92 3.65 -8.63 -6.82
N LEU A 93 4.84 -9.19 -7.05
CA LEU A 93 6.01 -8.41 -7.40
C LEU A 93 6.11 -8.17 -8.90
N ARG A 94 6.45 -6.94 -9.26
CA ARG A 94 6.87 -6.60 -10.62
C ARG A 94 8.33 -6.23 -10.56
N TRP A 95 9.14 -6.69 -11.50
CA TRP A 95 10.58 -6.48 -11.38
C TRP A 95 11.26 -6.34 -12.73
N ASN A 96 12.35 -5.59 -12.70
CA ASN A 96 13.30 -5.47 -13.80
C ASN A 96 14.69 -5.78 -13.26
N GLU A 97 15.48 -6.43 -14.05
CA GLU A 97 16.80 -6.88 -13.63
C GLU A 97 17.87 -6.20 -14.46
N ILE A 98 18.93 -5.77 -13.77
CA ILE A 98 20.16 -5.29 -14.38
C ILE A 98 21.27 -6.18 -13.86
N SER A 99 21.96 -6.84 -14.76
CA SER A 99 23.10 -7.70 -14.38
C SER A 99 24.43 -7.03 -14.64
#